data_dbd027aa9ed73fa11013cdae8fba6171
#
_entry.id   dbd027aa9ed73fa11013cdae8fba6171
#
_cell.length_a   1.000
_cell.length_b   1.000
_cell.length_c   1.000
_cell.angle_alpha   90.00
_cell.angle_beta   90.00
_cell.angle_gamma   90.00
#
_symmetry.space_group_name_H-M   'P 1'
#
loop_
_entity.id
_entity.type
_entity.pdbx_description
1 polymer ?
#
loop_
_entity_poly.entity_id
_entity_poly.type
_entity_poly.pdbx_seq_one_letter_code
_entity_poly.pdbx_strand_id
1 'polypeptide(L)'
;AQNKDTRVYLFDVNKQYEKILAAARLIAAVPDPSTIIAVSGRQTGQRAVYKFGKFTGAQSVAGRWSPGMLTNQNTKKYIEPRLLVLTDPRTDFNALKESSYMNIPIISLCNTDNNLEYVDVAIPINNRSKKSLAMAYWLLTREVCRLRDQSFSEIIDLFMYRNLEAEKEKEKLAEQDEAPEENHEEEPEHNDEGFGDY
;
A
#
# COMPACT_ATOMS: atom_id res chain seq x y z
N ALA A 1 -9.84 -15.63 -16.56
CA ALA A 1 -9.63 -17.03 -16.91
C ALA A 1 -9.25 -17.85 -15.68
N GLN A 2 -9.57 -19.14 -15.65
CA GLN A 2 -9.16 -20.05 -14.58
C GLN A 2 -7.99 -20.89 -15.07
N ASN A 3 -6.90 -20.96 -14.30
CA ASN A 3 -5.80 -21.87 -14.57
C ASN A 3 -6.28 -23.31 -14.27
N LYS A 4 -6.14 -24.22 -15.23
CA LYS A 4 -6.64 -25.61 -15.13
C LYS A 4 -5.87 -26.42 -14.08
N ASP A 5 -4.57 -26.17 -13.91
CA ASP A 5 -3.71 -26.94 -13.02
C ASP A 5 -3.86 -26.52 -11.55
N THR A 6 -3.91 -25.21 -11.29
CA THR A 6 -3.96 -24.66 -9.92
C THR A 6 -5.38 -24.30 -9.47
N ARG A 7 -6.37 -24.32 -10.36
CA ARG A 7 -7.75 -23.84 -10.17
C ARG A 7 -7.85 -22.38 -9.69
N VAL A 8 -6.79 -21.62 -9.83
CA VAL A 8 -6.74 -20.21 -9.45
C VAL A 8 -7.29 -19.34 -10.57
N TYR A 9 -8.10 -18.35 -10.22
CA TYR A 9 -8.59 -17.36 -11.18
C TYR A 9 -7.49 -16.34 -11.52
N LEU A 10 -7.26 -16.15 -12.80
CA LEU A 10 -6.34 -15.13 -13.31
C LEU A 10 -7.12 -13.99 -13.92
N PHE A 11 -6.73 -12.77 -13.59
CA PHE A 11 -7.24 -11.58 -14.25
C PHE A 11 -6.63 -11.43 -15.65
N ASP A 12 -7.39 -10.88 -16.55
CA ASP A 12 -6.91 -10.45 -17.87
C ASP A 12 -6.17 -9.11 -17.72
N VAL A 13 -4.89 -9.11 -17.99
CA VAL A 13 -4.02 -7.94 -17.83
C VAL A 13 -4.46 -6.77 -18.73
N ASN A 14 -4.91 -7.07 -19.95
CA ASN A 14 -5.38 -6.03 -20.87
C ASN A 14 -6.61 -5.30 -20.31
N LYS A 15 -7.57 -6.06 -19.80
CA LYS A 15 -8.78 -5.50 -19.18
C LYS A 15 -8.47 -4.75 -17.88
N GLN A 16 -7.48 -5.23 -17.10
CA GLN A 16 -7.01 -4.48 -15.93
C GLN A 16 -6.47 -3.11 -16.32
N TYR A 17 -5.60 -3.07 -17.34
CA TYR A 17 -5.00 -1.83 -17.79
C TYR A 17 -6.02 -0.87 -18.38
N GLU A 18 -6.97 -1.36 -19.17
CA GLU A 18 -8.09 -0.55 -19.69
C GLU A 18 -8.91 0.10 -18.55
N LYS A 19 -9.18 -0.66 -17.47
CA LYS A 19 -9.90 -0.13 -16.30
C LYS A 19 -9.08 0.87 -15.50
N ILE A 20 -7.75 0.66 -15.39
CA ILE A 20 -6.85 1.65 -14.78
C ILE A 20 -6.84 2.95 -15.58
N LEU A 21 -6.78 2.88 -16.92
CA LEU A 21 -6.86 4.06 -17.79
C LEU A 21 -8.20 4.80 -17.66
N ALA A 22 -9.30 4.06 -17.60
CA ALA A 22 -10.62 4.65 -17.39
C ALA A 22 -10.71 5.36 -16.03
N ALA A 23 -10.23 4.73 -14.97
CA ALA A 23 -10.16 5.31 -13.63
C ALA A 23 -9.26 6.56 -13.59
N ALA A 24 -8.10 6.51 -14.24
CA ALA A 24 -7.19 7.65 -14.32
C ALA A 24 -7.83 8.86 -15.01
N ARG A 25 -8.61 8.64 -16.07
CA ARG A 25 -9.37 9.71 -16.75
C ARG A 25 -10.41 10.35 -15.84
N LEU A 26 -11.13 9.53 -15.03
CA LEU A 26 -12.11 10.04 -14.07
C LEU A 26 -11.42 10.87 -12.97
N ILE A 27 -10.29 10.40 -12.44
CA ILE A 27 -9.50 11.12 -11.44
C ILE A 27 -8.95 12.43 -12.01
N ALA A 28 -8.44 12.41 -13.24
CA ALA A 28 -7.92 13.59 -13.91
C ALA A 28 -9.00 14.63 -14.25
N ALA A 29 -10.25 14.18 -14.50
CA ALA A 29 -11.39 15.05 -14.80
C ALA A 29 -11.87 15.88 -13.61
N VAL A 30 -11.50 15.51 -12.36
CA VAL A 30 -11.81 16.33 -11.17
C VAL A 30 -10.89 17.54 -11.15
N PRO A 31 -11.43 18.78 -11.17
CA PRO A 31 -10.63 20.00 -11.27
C PRO A 31 -9.68 20.18 -10.07
N ASP A 32 -10.23 19.97 -8.86
CA ASP A 32 -9.49 20.16 -7.61
C ASP A 32 -8.99 18.83 -7.06
N PRO A 33 -7.70 18.52 -7.16
CA PRO A 33 -7.14 17.26 -6.65
C PRO A 33 -7.40 17.03 -5.15
N SER A 34 -7.45 18.10 -4.37
CA SER A 34 -7.70 18.04 -2.93
C SER A 34 -9.09 17.48 -2.55
N THR A 35 -10.04 17.48 -3.49
CA THR A 35 -11.38 16.91 -3.30
C THR A 35 -11.45 15.41 -3.61
N ILE A 36 -10.34 14.80 -4.01
CA ILE A 36 -10.22 13.36 -4.21
C ILE A 36 -9.64 12.75 -2.94
N ILE A 37 -10.26 11.70 -2.42
CA ILE A 37 -9.74 10.99 -1.26
C ILE A 37 -9.39 9.55 -1.63
N ALA A 38 -8.17 9.15 -1.34
CA ALA A 38 -7.74 7.76 -1.44
C ALA A 38 -7.67 7.13 -0.04
N VAL A 39 -8.27 5.95 0.11
CA VAL A 39 -8.43 5.28 1.40
C VAL A 39 -7.82 3.88 1.38
N SER A 40 -7.14 3.52 2.45
CA SER A 40 -6.70 2.16 2.72
C SER A 40 -6.67 1.85 4.20
N GLY A 41 -7.62 1.06 4.68
CA GLY A 41 -7.60 0.50 6.03
C GLY A 41 -6.60 -0.66 6.15
N ARG A 42 -6.25 -1.30 5.05
CA ARG A 42 -5.29 -2.40 5.03
C ARG A 42 -3.84 -1.88 5.06
N GLN A 43 -3.02 -2.39 5.98
CA GLN A 43 -1.61 -1.98 6.14
C GLN A 43 -0.81 -2.06 4.83
N THR A 44 -1.01 -3.11 4.05
CA THR A 44 -0.28 -3.33 2.78
C THR A 44 -0.52 -2.25 1.72
N GLY A 45 -1.65 -1.53 1.80
CA GLY A 45 -2.02 -0.46 0.87
C GLY A 45 -1.71 0.96 1.38
N GLN A 46 -1.47 1.14 2.67
CA GLN A 46 -1.32 2.47 3.28
C GLN A 46 -0.22 3.31 2.65
N ARG A 47 0.96 2.72 2.44
CA ARG A 47 2.09 3.41 1.81
C ARG A 47 1.77 3.81 0.37
N ALA A 48 1.13 2.92 -0.39
CA ALA A 48 0.75 3.18 -1.77
C ALA A 48 -0.25 4.33 -1.87
N VAL A 49 -1.28 4.35 -1.02
CA VAL A 49 -2.28 5.42 -0.94
C VAL A 49 -1.64 6.75 -0.54
N TYR A 50 -0.75 6.76 0.44
CA TYR A 50 -0.04 7.96 0.85
C TYR A 50 0.81 8.55 -0.28
N LYS A 51 1.54 7.69 -1.02
CA LYS A 51 2.34 8.13 -2.17
C LYS A 51 1.47 8.60 -3.34
N PHE A 52 0.35 7.91 -3.59
CA PHE A 52 -0.63 8.36 -4.57
C PHE A 52 -1.11 9.78 -4.26
N GLY A 53 -1.52 10.05 -3.01
CA GLY A 53 -1.94 11.38 -2.58
C GLY A 53 -0.85 12.44 -2.77
N LYS A 54 0.40 12.10 -2.40
CA LYS A 54 1.55 13.01 -2.52
C LYS A 54 1.82 13.45 -3.97
N PHE A 55 1.72 12.52 -4.94
CA PHE A 55 2.05 12.81 -6.34
C PHE A 55 0.87 13.39 -7.13
N THR A 56 -0.37 13.01 -6.79
CA THR A 56 -1.56 13.50 -7.49
C THR A 56 -2.18 14.74 -6.86
N GLY A 57 -1.75 15.13 -5.65
CA GLY A 57 -2.38 16.19 -4.86
C GLY A 57 -3.68 15.76 -4.17
N ALA A 58 -4.06 14.48 -4.25
CA ALA A 58 -5.23 13.95 -3.58
C ALA A 58 -5.01 13.79 -2.08
N GLN A 59 -6.08 13.86 -1.29
CA GLN A 59 -6.01 13.53 0.13
C GLN A 59 -5.86 12.03 0.31
N SER A 60 -5.07 11.60 1.31
CA SER A 60 -4.85 10.20 1.62
C SER A 60 -5.26 9.88 3.06
N VAL A 61 -6.11 8.89 3.23
CA VAL A 61 -6.47 8.30 4.52
C VAL A 61 -5.81 6.94 4.63
N ALA A 62 -4.60 6.93 5.20
CA ALA A 62 -3.84 5.71 5.43
C ALA A 62 -4.16 5.19 6.84
N GLY A 63 -4.93 4.12 6.94
CA GLY A 63 -5.38 3.52 8.19
C GLY A 63 -6.89 3.39 8.28
N ARG A 64 -7.38 3.13 9.49
CA ARG A 64 -8.80 2.92 9.74
C ARG A 64 -9.63 4.17 9.41
N TRP A 65 -10.67 3.98 8.61
CA TRP A 65 -11.68 5.00 8.38
C TRP A 65 -12.44 5.33 9.66
N SER A 66 -12.51 6.60 10.03
CA SER A 66 -13.31 7.05 11.18
C SER A 66 -14.77 7.21 10.73
N PRO A 67 -15.73 6.48 11.33
CA PRO A 67 -17.15 6.64 10.99
C PRO A 67 -17.63 8.07 11.15
N GLY A 68 -18.44 8.55 10.22
CA GLY A 68 -19.00 9.90 10.24
C GLY A 68 -18.13 10.97 9.59
N MET A 69 -17.00 10.63 8.94
CA MET A 69 -16.15 11.62 8.26
C MET A 69 -16.88 12.32 7.11
N LEU A 70 -17.82 11.67 6.46
CA LEU A 70 -18.61 12.26 5.37
C LEU A 70 -19.98 12.74 5.82
N THR A 71 -20.56 12.13 6.86
CA THR A 71 -21.96 12.34 7.25
C THR A 71 -22.14 13.26 8.46
N ASN A 72 -21.15 13.35 9.34
CA ASN A 72 -21.26 14.13 10.58
C ASN A 72 -20.43 15.42 10.51
N GLN A 73 -21.10 16.54 10.26
CA GLN A 73 -20.50 17.88 10.17
C GLN A 73 -19.81 18.34 11.47
N ASN A 74 -20.21 17.83 12.63
CA ASN A 74 -19.61 18.19 13.91
C ASN A 74 -18.25 17.50 14.17
N THR A 75 -17.84 16.59 13.31
CA THR A 75 -16.56 15.87 13.45
C THR A 75 -15.41 16.77 13.01
N LYS A 76 -14.32 16.83 13.80
CA LYS A 76 -13.11 17.60 13.45
C LYS A 76 -12.47 17.19 12.11
N LYS A 77 -12.75 15.98 11.64
CA LYS A 77 -12.24 15.39 10.39
C LYS A 77 -13.31 15.32 9.29
N TYR A 78 -14.33 16.17 9.35
CA TYR A 78 -15.36 16.23 8.32
C TYR A 78 -14.77 16.66 6.98
N ILE A 79 -15.11 15.94 5.91
CA ILE A 79 -14.59 16.15 4.57
C ILE A 79 -15.73 15.97 3.56
N GLU A 80 -15.74 16.80 2.51
CA GLU A 80 -16.69 16.71 1.39
C GLU A 80 -15.92 16.40 0.08
N PRO A 81 -15.60 15.12 -0.19
CA PRO A 81 -14.90 14.78 -1.42
C PRO A 81 -15.86 14.73 -2.62
N ARG A 82 -15.30 14.92 -3.81
CA ARG A 82 -15.99 14.69 -5.07
C ARG A 82 -15.78 13.29 -5.64
N LEU A 83 -14.73 12.62 -5.20
CA LEU A 83 -14.38 11.27 -5.67
C LEU A 83 -13.67 10.51 -4.56
N LEU A 84 -14.04 9.25 -4.38
CA LEU A 84 -13.40 8.34 -3.44
C LEU A 84 -12.68 7.21 -4.17
N VAL A 85 -11.44 6.92 -3.76
CA VAL A 85 -10.64 5.80 -4.28
C VAL A 85 -10.37 4.83 -3.16
N LEU A 86 -10.92 3.61 -3.24
CA LEU A 86 -10.79 2.57 -2.20
C LEU A 86 -9.79 1.49 -2.61
N THR A 87 -8.97 1.09 -1.65
CA THR A 87 -8.02 -0.02 -1.85
C THR A 87 -8.70 -1.39 -1.78
N ASP A 88 -9.68 -1.55 -0.89
CA ASP A 88 -10.40 -2.81 -0.70
C ASP A 88 -11.81 -2.51 -0.19
N PRO A 89 -12.87 -2.77 -0.97
CA PRO A 89 -14.23 -2.47 -0.56
C PRO A 89 -14.69 -3.28 0.67
N ARG A 90 -14.03 -4.41 0.96
CA ARG A 90 -14.36 -5.24 2.12
C ARG A 90 -13.79 -4.65 3.41
N THR A 91 -12.53 -4.21 3.39
CA THR A 91 -11.87 -3.62 4.56
C THR A 91 -12.40 -2.22 4.85
N ASP A 92 -12.65 -1.44 3.78
CA ASP A 92 -13.08 -0.04 3.85
C ASP A 92 -14.60 0.11 3.67
N PHE A 93 -15.38 -0.90 4.09
CA PHE A 93 -16.84 -0.94 3.92
C PHE A 93 -17.56 0.27 4.52
N ASN A 94 -17.08 0.80 5.65
CA ASN A 94 -17.68 1.98 6.26
C ASN A 94 -17.56 3.21 5.35
N ALA A 95 -16.39 3.42 4.73
CA ALA A 95 -16.20 4.50 3.76
C ALA A 95 -17.09 4.32 2.54
N LEU A 96 -17.21 3.10 2.03
CA LEU A 96 -18.09 2.73 0.92
C LEU A 96 -19.55 3.07 1.21
N LYS A 97 -20.05 2.67 2.39
CA LYS A 97 -21.44 2.89 2.79
C LYS A 97 -21.74 4.37 3.05
N GLU A 98 -20.83 5.10 3.71
CA GLU A 98 -21.01 6.53 3.93
C GLU A 98 -21.04 7.31 2.61
N SER A 99 -20.18 6.95 1.65
CA SER A 99 -20.14 7.59 0.33
C SER A 99 -21.45 7.39 -0.45
N SER A 100 -22.08 6.21 -0.30
CA SER A 100 -23.38 5.97 -0.94
C SER A 100 -24.49 6.86 -0.40
N TYR A 101 -24.43 7.25 0.88
CA TYR A 101 -25.40 8.21 1.46
C TYR A 101 -25.19 9.65 0.97
N MET A 102 -23.95 9.99 0.63
CA MET A 102 -23.57 11.32 0.17
C MET A 102 -23.52 11.45 -1.35
N ASN A 103 -23.91 10.40 -2.10
CA ASN A 103 -23.87 10.34 -3.57
C ASN A 103 -22.46 10.65 -4.14
N ILE A 104 -21.42 10.19 -3.48
CA ILE A 104 -20.04 10.36 -3.91
C ILE A 104 -19.64 9.16 -4.77
N PRO A 105 -19.16 9.36 -6.02
CA PRO A 105 -18.71 8.27 -6.88
C PRO A 105 -17.47 7.59 -6.32
N ILE A 106 -17.41 6.26 -6.50
CA ILE A 106 -16.40 5.39 -5.89
C ILE A 106 -15.66 4.60 -6.96
N ILE A 107 -14.33 4.72 -6.95
CA ILE A 107 -13.43 3.84 -7.67
C ILE A 107 -12.82 2.86 -6.66
N SER A 108 -12.88 1.56 -6.92
CA SER A 108 -12.31 0.58 -6.00
C SER A 108 -11.45 -0.47 -6.70
N LEU A 109 -10.35 -0.85 -6.02
CA LEU A 109 -9.53 -1.99 -6.40
C LEU A 109 -10.19 -3.28 -5.89
N CYS A 110 -10.74 -4.08 -6.79
CA CYS A 110 -11.56 -5.23 -6.45
C CYS A 110 -10.91 -6.55 -6.85
N ASN A 111 -10.89 -7.49 -5.92
CA ASN A 111 -10.52 -8.87 -6.18
C ASN A 111 -11.79 -9.70 -6.54
N THR A 112 -11.61 -10.96 -6.92
CA THR A 112 -12.69 -11.88 -7.30
C THR A 112 -13.65 -12.22 -6.16
N ASP A 113 -13.24 -12.03 -4.91
CA ASP A 113 -14.00 -12.29 -3.69
C ASP A 113 -14.69 -11.05 -3.10
N ASN A 114 -14.51 -9.89 -3.73
CA ASN A 114 -15.13 -8.66 -3.26
C ASN A 114 -16.56 -8.50 -3.78
N ASN A 115 -17.45 -8.01 -2.93
CA ASN A 115 -18.76 -7.51 -3.35
C ASN A 115 -18.60 -6.15 -4.05
N LEU A 116 -19.29 -5.96 -5.16
CA LEU A 116 -19.25 -4.73 -5.96
C LEU A 116 -20.42 -3.77 -5.67
N GLU A 117 -21.20 -4.06 -4.63
CA GLU A 117 -22.29 -3.19 -4.20
C GLU A 117 -21.75 -1.81 -3.81
N TYR A 118 -22.39 -0.75 -4.29
CA TYR A 118 -21.98 0.65 -4.13
C TYR A 118 -20.65 1.05 -4.79
N VAL A 119 -20.06 0.22 -5.64
CA VAL A 119 -18.85 0.56 -6.39
C VAL A 119 -19.21 0.95 -7.82
N ASP A 120 -18.89 2.19 -8.21
CA ASP A 120 -19.20 2.69 -9.55
C ASP A 120 -18.18 2.21 -10.59
N VAL A 121 -16.91 2.25 -10.23
CA VAL A 121 -15.82 1.77 -11.09
C VAL A 121 -14.96 0.77 -10.35
N ALA A 122 -15.06 -0.49 -10.76
CA ALA A 122 -14.24 -1.56 -10.24
C ALA A 122 -13.00 -1.80 -11.12
N ILE A 123 -11.82 -1.74 -10.51
CA ILE A 123 -10.57 -2.11 -11.14
C ILE A 123 -10.23 -3.54 -10.69
N PRO A 124 -10.30 -4.54 -11.59
CA PRO A 124 -10.03 -5.92 -11.23
C PRO A 124 -8.54 -6.12 -10.94
N ILE A 125 -8.20 -6.42 -9.70
CA ILE A 125 -6.80 -6.59 -9.25
C ILE A 125 -6.71 -7.51 -8.04
N ASN A 126 -5.54 -8.09 -7.83
CA ASN A 126 -5.23 -8.78 -6.59
C ASN A 126 -4.89 -7.76 -5.49
N ASN A 127 -5.88 -7.41 -4.67
CA ASN A 127 -5.73 -6.45 -3.57
C ASN A 127 -5.16 -7.06 -2.28
N ARG A 128 -4.79 -8.34 -2.28
CA ARG A 128 -4.16 -9.01 -1.12
C ARG A 128 -2.64 -8.90 -1.12
N SER A 129 -2.03 -8.89 -2.31
CA SER A 129 -0.58 -8.84 -2.46
C SER A 129 -0.04 -7.41 -2.37
N LYS A 130 0.99 -7.19 -1.54
CA LYS A 130 1.69 -5.91 -1.42
C LYS A 130 2.29 -5.41 -2.74
N LYS A 131 2.82 -6.34 -3.56
CA LYS A 131 3.42 -6.01 -4.86
C LYS A 131 2.36 -5.57 -5.88
N SER A 132 1.23 -6.27 -5.91
CA SER A 132 0.13 -5.96 -6.83
C SER A 132 -0.52 -4.62 -6.50
N LEU A 133 -0.72 -4.30 -5.22
CA LEU A 133 -1.24 -3.00 -4.77
C LEU A 133 -0.29 -1.86 -5.14
N ALA A 134 1.01 -2.03 -4.89
CA ALA A 134 2.01 -1.04 -5.25
C ALA A 134 2.01 -0.75 -6.75
N MET A 135 1.99 -1.80 -7.58
CA MET A 135 1.94 -1.69 -9.03
C MET A 135 0.67 -0.98 -9.52
N ALA A 136 -0.49 -1.30 -8.93
CA ALA A 136 -1.75 -0.67 -9.29
C ALA A 136 -1.76 0.83 -9.02
N TYR A 137 -1.38 1.24 -7.81
CA TYR A 137 -1.32 2.64 -7.45
C TYR A 137 -0.22 3.39 -8.21
N TRP A 138 0.90 2.75 -8.50
CA TRP A 138 1.94 3.33 -9.33
C TRP A 138 1.46 3.59 -10.75
N LEU A 139 0.82 2.59 -11.40
CA LEU A 139 0.23 2.75 -12.73
C LEU A 139 -0.84 3.85 -12.73
N LEU A 140 -1.74 3.83 -11.73
CA LEU A 140 -2.80 4.83 -11.61
C LEU A 140 -2.20 6.24 -11.46
N THR A 141 -1.20 6.41 -10.59
CA THR A 141 -0.49 7.69 -10.40
C THR A 141 0.16 8.15 -11.69
N ARG A 142 0.89 7.25 -12.36
CA ARG A 142 1.57 7.57 -13.62
C ARG A 142 0.61 8.07 -14.68
N GLU A 143 -0.52 7.39 -14.88
CA GLU A 143 -1.49 7.79 -15.90
C GLU A 143 -2.24 9.08 -15.51
N VAL A 144 -2.54 9.30 -14.23
CA VAL A 144 -3.12 10.58 -13.77
C VAL A 144 -2.16 11.73 -13.99
N CYS A 145 -0.87 11.58 -13.60
CA CYS A 145 0.14 12.60 -13.82
C CYS A 145 0.33 12.89 -15.33
N ARG A 146 0.34 11.84 -16.16
CA ARG A 146 0.43 11.96 -17.61
C ARG A 146 -0.75 12.76 -18.21
N LEU A 147 -1.97 12.51 -17.73
CA LEU A 147 -3.17 13.24 -18.17
C LEU A 147 -3.22 14.68 -17.69
N ARG A 148 -2.45 15.02 -16.65
CA ARG A 148 -2.32 16.38 -16.09
C ARG A 148 -1.04 17.08 -16.54
N ASP A 149 -0.30 16.50 -17.49
CA ASP A 149 0.98 17.03 -18.01
C ASP A 149 2.04 17.25 -16.90
N GLN A 150 1.98 16.42 -15.83
CA GLN A 150 2.96 16.44 -14.75
C GLN A 150 4.05 15.39 -14.99
N SER A 151 5.31 15.75 -14.71
CA SER A 151 6.42 14.79 -14.79
C SER A 151 6.34 13.76 -13.67
N PHE A 152 6.43 12.48 -14.02
CA PHE A 152 6.44 11.37 -13.07
C PHE A 152 7.51 10.35 -13.46
N SER A 153 8.58 10.25 -12.67
CA SER A 153 9.74 9.36 -12.91
C SER A 153 10.01 8.41 -11.74
N GLU A 154 9.08 8.28 -10.80
CA GLU A 154 9.29 7.53 -9.58
C GLU A 154 9.27 6.01 -9.78
N ILE A 155 10.02 5.30 -8.94
CA ILE A 155 10.16 3.85 -8.98
C ILE A 155 8.99 3.19 -8.25
N ILE A 156 8.59 1.99 -8.69
CA ILE A 156 7.50 1.19 -8.09
C ILE A 156 7.75 0.87 -6.62
N ASP A 157 9.01 0.63 -6.24
CA ASP A 157 9.40 0.27 -4.88
C ASP A 157 9.05 1.34 -3.85
N LEU A 158 8.91 2.58 -4.27
CA LEU A 158 8.47 3.68 -3.42
C LEU A 158 7.03 3.48 -2.89
N PHE A 159 6.19 2.79 -3.68
CA PHE A 159 4.80 2.48 -3.33
C PHE A 159 4.67 1.17 -2.55
N MET A 160 5.72 0.34 -2.52
CA MET A 160 5.67 -0.94 -1.81
C MET A 160 5.58 -0.77 -0.30
N TYR A 161 4.75 -1.61 0.32
CA TYR A 161 4.70 -1.74 1.77
C TYR A 161 6.04 -2.24 2.29
N ARG A 162 6.57 -1.56 3.32
CA ARG A 162 7.76 -1.95 4.07
C ARG A 162 7.37 -2.27 5.51
N ASN A 163 7.85 -3.37 6.01
CA ASN A 163 7.76 -3.69 7.43
C ASN A 163 9.02 -3.19 8.11
N LEU A 164 8.94 -2.02 8.74
CA LEU A 164 10.07 -1.37 9.39
C LEU A 164 10.66 -2.20 10.55
N GLU A 165 9.85 -3.00 11.22
CA GLU A 165 10.30 -3.89 12.30
C GLU A 165 11.17 -5.02 11.74
N ALA A 166 10.70 -5.69 10.68
CA ALA A 166 11.46 -6.75 10.03
C ALA A 166 12.72 -6.23 9.30
N GLU A 167 12.73 -4.99 8.84
CA GLU A 167 13.93 -4.36 8.28
C GLU A 167 14.98 -4.11 9.38
N LYS A 168 14.59 -3.56 10.52
CA LYS A 168 15.45 -3.33 11.67
C LYS A 168 16.00 -4.63 12.29
N GLU A 169 15.20 -5.69 12.32
CA GLU A 169 15.66 -7.01 12.76
C GLU A 169 16.72 -7.58 11.83
N LYS A 170 16.53 -7.43 10.53
CA LYS A 170 17.52 -7.87 9.53
C LYS A 170 18.81 -7.06 9.60
N GLU A 171 18.72 -5.75 9.80
CA GLU A 171 19.89 -4.89 10.00
C GLU A 171 20.68 -5.31 11.24
N LYS A 172 20.00 -5.58 12.36
CA LYS A 172 20.64 -6.05 13.59
C LYS A 172 21.31 -7.43 13.45
N LEU A 173 20.66 -8.35 12.71
CA LEU A 173 21.24 -9.66 12.42
C LEU A 173 22.48 -9.53 11.51
N ALA A 174 22.42 -8.68 10.49
CA ALA A 174 23.56 -8.42 9.63
C ALA A 174 24.74 -7.78 10.38
N GLU A 175 24.47 -6.85 11.32
CA GLU A 175 25.50 -6.26 12.18
C GLU A 175 26.11 -7.29 13.15
N GLN A 176 25.36 -8.31 13.57
CA GLN A 176 25.89 -9.40 14.41
C GLN A 176 26.74 -10.39 13.61
N ASP A 177 26.37 -10.66 12.34
CA ASP A 177 27.16 -11.54 11.47
C ASP A 177 28.46 -10.88 10.97
N GLU A 178 28.55 -9.53 10.98
CA GLU A 178 29.76 -8.76 10.62
C GLU A 178 30.69 -8.48 11.82
N ALA A 179 30.28 -8.82 13.06
CA ALA A 179 31.16 -8.68 14.22
C ALA A 179 32.30 -9.69 14.11
N PRO A 180 33.57 -9.25 14.07
CA PRO A 180 34.73 -10.17 13.99
C PRO A 180 34.76 -11.05 15.24
N GLU A 181 34.92 -12.37 15.05
CA GLU A 181 35.25 -13.30 16.13
C GLU A 181 36.53 -12.79 16.80
N GLU A 182 36.42 -12.19 17.98
CA GLU A 182 37.56 -11.93 18.84
C GLU A 182 38.18 -13.29 19.18
N ASN A 183 39.32 -13.55 18.57
CA ASN A 183 40.15 -14.69 18.86
C ASN A 183 40.44 -14.68 20.37
N HIS A 184 39.88 -15.61 21.10
CA HIS A 184 40.38 -16.00 22.40
C HIS A 184 41.77 -16.61 22.17
N GLU A 185 42.81 -15.78 22.29
CA GLU A 185 44.18 -16.26 22.51
C GLU A 185 44.19 -16.97 23.87
N GLU A 186 44.25 -18.30 23.82
CA GLU A 186 44.56 -19.14 24.98
C GLU A 186 45.96 -18.75 25.48
N GLU A 187 46.04 -18.16 26.65
CA GLU A 187 47.32 -18.01 27.36
C GLU A 187 47.87 -19.41 27.66
N PRO A 188 49.18 -19.69 27.38
CA PRO A 188 49.77 -20.97 27.71
C PRO A 188 49.98 -21.07 29.24
N GLU A 189 49.37 -22.06 29.87
CA GLU A 189 49.64 -22.45 31.26
C GLU A 189 51.12 -22.75 31.45
N HIS A 190 51.76 -21.93 32.26
CA HIS A 190 53.13 -22.08 32.69
C HIS A 190 53.18 -23.15 33.78
N ASN A 191 53.56 -24.38 33.41
CA ASN A 191 53.91 -25.45 34.37
C ASN A 191 55.22 -25.15 35.01
N ASP A 192 55.20 -24.62 36.23
CA ASP A 192 56.33 -24.59 37.13
C ASP A 192 56.45 -25.96 37.82
N GLU A 193 57.28 -26.82 37.28
CA GLU A 193 57.84 -27.95 38.00
C GLU A 193 58.94 -27.44 39.00
N GLY A 194 58.55 -27.27 40.27
CA GLY A 194 59.43 -27.00 41.34
C GLY A 194 60.16 -28.26 41.81
N PHE A 195 61.43 -28.36 41.48
CA PHE A 195 62.38 -29.21 42.11
C PHE A 195 62.57 -28.74 43.56
N GLY A 196 62.54 -29.66 44.51
CA GLY A 196 62.83 -29.39 45.89
C GLY A 196 63.40 -30.60 46.60
N ASP A 197 64.68 -30.65 46.71
CA ASP A 197 65.43 -31.59 47.52
C ASP A 197 65.43 -31.16 49.01
N TYR A 198 65.54 -32.23 49.87
CA TYR A 198 65.84 -32.36 51.31
C TYR A 198 64.66 -32.20 52.28
#